data_950259404c4f420f72cd6cd78a9f7b28
#
_entry.id   950259404c4f420f72cd6cd78a9f7b28
#
_cell.length_a   1.000
_cell.length_b   1.000
_cell.length_c   1.000
_cell.angle_alpha   90.00
_cell.angle_beta   90.00
_cell.angle_gamma   90.00
#
_symmetry.space_group_name_H-M   'P 1'
#
loop_
_entity.id
_entity.type
_entity.pdbx_description
1 polymer ?
#
loop_
_entity_poly.entity_id
_entity_poly.type
_entity_poly.pdbx_seq_one_letter_code
_entity_poly.pdbx_strand_id
1 'polypeptide(L)'
;TTLAGVSFRNAILELWRDNKKLGTYEGDLLFTHKNLSGPLIIDNSRYIKKDDKLRINFSGENLEIFEKNLRNTINNNGNKFVKNIFDNPNFSERFIKVILKECEISEETKCNSLKKEQIKRLIEALGNHAYEVSKLEGFNIAMVTAGGVALEEINKNTMESKKIKDLYIVGELLDIDGDTGGYNIQGAYSTGALAAESI
;
A
#
# COMPACT_ATOMS: atom_id res chain seq x y z
N THR A 1 15.06 -8.13 0.47
CA THR A 1 14.63 -8.19 1.88
C THR A 1 14.27 -9.61 2.29
N THR A 2 14.41 -9.94 3.58
CA THR A 2 13.96 -11.22 4.15
C THR A 2 12.45 -11.41 4.05
N LEU A 3 11.69 -10.36 3.76
CA LEU A 3 10.23 -10.35 3.64
C LEU A 3 9.72 -10.44 2.19
N ALA A 4 10.59 -10.58 1.18
CA ALA A 4 10.14 -10.68 -0.20
C ALA A 4 9.08 -11.78 -0.40
N GLY A 5 7.95 -11.45 -1.05
CA GLY A 5 6.81 -12.33 -1.25
C GLY A 5 5.80 -12.39 -0.09
N VAL A 6 6.05 -11.71 1.04
CA VAL A 6 5.05 -11.57 2.12
C VAL A 6 4.03 -10.52 1.69
N SER A 7 2.75 -10.88 1.76
CA SER A 7 1.63 -9.98 1.47
C SER A 7 0.75 -9.80 2.70
N PHE A 8 0.05 -8.68 2.73
CA PHE A 8 -0.90 -8.30 3.78
C PHE A 8 -2.19 -7.87 3.11
N ARG A 9 -3.31 -8.41 3.58
CA ARG A 9 -4.63 -7.99 3.12
C ARG A 9 -5.13 -6.82 3.97
N ASN A 10 -5.79 -5.87 3.31
CA ASN A 10 -6.41 -4.72 3.96
C ASN A 10 -5.45 -3.97 4.91
N ALA A 11 -4.16 -3.90 4.57
CA ALA A 11 -3.21 -3.08 5.32
C ALA A 11 -3.63 -1.60 5.24
N ILE A 12 -3.37 -0.85 6.30
CA ILE A 12 -3.69 0.58 6.34
C ILE A 12 -2.40 1.38 6.18
N LEU A 13 -2.39 2.32 5.24
CA LEU A 13 -1.29 3.21 4.95
C LEU A 13 -1.67 4.65 5.30
N GLU A 14 -0.90 5.29 6.16
CA GLU A 14 -0.93 6.74 6.31
C GLU A 14 0.25 7.38 5.57
N LEU A 15 -0.06 8.33 4.70
CA LEU A 15 0.93 9.14 3.98
C LEU A 15 1.18 10.45 4.75
N TRP A 16 2.43 10.69 5.08
CA TRP A 16 2.87 11.88 5.81
C TRP A 16 3.95 12.63 5.04
N ARG A 17 3.84 13.96 4.99
CA ARG A 17 4.83 14.90 4.42
C ARG A 17 4.97 16.09 5.35
N ASP A 18 6.20 16.49 5.65
CA ASP A 18 6.51 17.66 6.54
C ASP A 18 5.74 17.57 7.87
N ASN A 19 5.67 16.38 8.47
CA ASN A 19 4.93 16.06 9.70
C ASN A 19 3.41 16.29 9.63
N LYS A 20 2.85 16.45 8.43
CA LYS A 20 1.41 16.55 8.20
C LYS A 20 0.90 15.27 7.52
N LYS A 21 -0.18 14.70 8.06
CA LYS A 21 -0.88 13.60 7.41
C LYS A 21 -1.64 14.10 6.18
N LEU A 22 -1.34 13.54 5.02
CA LEU A 22 -1.97 13.88 3.74
C LEU A 22 -3.17 12.99 3.44
N GLY A 23 -3.13 11.71 3.84
CA GLY A 23 -4.20 10.77 3.61
C GLY A 23 -4.03 9.47 4.37
N THR A 24 -5.10 8.69 4.39
CA THR A 24 -5.14 7.31 4.90
C THR A 24 -5.79 6.45 3.83
N TYR A 25 -5.15 5.33 3.50
CA TYR A 25 -5.54 4.42 2.43
C TYR A 25 -5.56 2.99 2.96
N GLU A 26 -6.39 2.13 2.38
CA GLU A 26 -6.50 0.72 2.75
C GLU A 26 -6.39 -0.13 1.49
N GLY A 27 -5.74 -1.29 1.58
CA GLY A 27 -5.60 -2.23 0.48
C GLY A 27 -4.54 -3.29 0.70
N ASP A 28 -4.34 -4.13 -0.30
CA ASP A 28 -3.36 -5.20 -0.23
C ASP A 28 -1.94 -4.67 -0.47
N LEU A 29 -1.03 -5.05 0.43
CA LEU A 29 0.38 -4.69 0.41
C LEU A 29 1.24 -5.91 0.12
N LEU A 30 2.30 -5.73 -0.66
CA LEU A 30 3.28 -6.76 -0.98
C LEU A 30 4.72 -6.28 -0.74
N PHE A 31 5.50 -7.08 -0.02
CA PHE A 31 6.95 -6.90 0.02
C PHE A 31 7.60 -7.57 -1.19
N THR A 32 8.34 -6.82 -1.97
CA THR A 32 9.19 -7.35 -3.04
C THR A 32 10.63 -7.54 -2.55
N HIS A 33 11.53 -7.99 -3.43
CA HIS A 33 12.96 -8.13 -3.08
C HIS A 33 13.61 -6.80 -2.69
N LYS A 34 13.12 -5.67 -3.21
CA LYS A 34 13.71 -4.34 -3.00
C LYS A 34 12.76 -3.31 -2.41
N ASN A 35 11.46 -3.44 -2.68
CA ASN A 35 10.48 -2.37 -2.50
C ASN A 35 9.20 -2.88 -1.85
N LEU A 36 8.35 -1.94 -1.45
CA LEU A 36 6.93 -2.15 -1.21
C LEU A 36 6.17 -2.08 -2.54
N SER A 37 5.12 -2.86 -2.69
CA SER A 37 4.27 -2.98 -3.86
C SER A 37 2.86 -3.43 -3.44
N GLY A 38 2.06 -3.87 -4.39
CA GLY A 38 0.66 -4.24 -4.19
C GLY A 38 -0.28 -3.07 -4.46
N PRO A 39 -1.58 -3.33 -4.60
CA PRO A 39 -2.58 -2.30 -4.90
C PRO A 39 -2.47 -1.08 -4.00
N LEU A 40 -2.31 -1.28 -2.68
CA LEU A 40 -2.16 -0.19 -1.72
C LEU A 40 -1.04 0.80 -2.06
N ILE A 41 0.08 0.31 -2.58
CA ILE A 41 1.22 1.17 -2.94
C ILE A 41 1.07 1.70 -4.37
N ILE A 42 0.68 0.84 -5.31
CA ILE A 42 0.60 1.19 -6.73
C ILE A 42 -0.44 2.29 -6.95
N ASP A 43 -1.67 2.11 -6.45
CA ASP A 43 -2.77 3.04 -6.66
C ASP A 43 -2.53 4.40 -5.99
N ASN A 44 -1.77 4.40 -4.88
CA ASN A 44 -1.45 5.62 -4.14
C ASN A 44 -0.09 6.23 -4.51
N SER A 45 0.70 5.59 -5.40
CA SER A 45 2.03 6.07 -5.80
C SER A 45 1.98 7.47 -6.43
N ARG A 46 0.86 7.85 -7.05
CA ARG A 46 0.60 9.20 -7.62
C ARG A 46 0.66 10.32 -6.58
N TYR A 47 0.41 10.03 -5.31
CA TYR A 47 0.45 11.01 -4.21
C TYR A 47 1.76 10.98 -3.44
N ILE A 48 2.52 9.89 -3.54
CA ILE A 48 3.76 9.63 -2.81
C ILE A 48 4.92 10.35 -3.51
N LYS A 49 5.80 10.97 -2.72
CA LYS A 49 7.03 11.62 -3.19
C LYS A 49 8.24 11.12 -2.41
N LYS A 50 9.41 11.36 -2.95
CA LYS A 50 10.66 11.14 -2.21
C LYS A 50 10.62 11.91 -0.88
N ASP A 51 11.19 11.33 0.15
CA ASP A 51 11.29 11.82 1.53
C ASP A 51 9.95 11.85 2.31
N ASP A 52 8.84 11.41 1.69
CA ASP A 52 7.59 11.15 2.41
C ASP A 52 7.78 10.01 3.43
N LYS A 53 6.98 10.04 4.49
CA LYS A 53 6.89 8.95 5.46
C LYS A 53 5.61 8.17 5.26
N LEU A 54 5.74 6.87 5.11
CA LEU A 54 4.63 5.91 5.05
C LEU A 54 4.54 5.22 6.40
N ARG A 55 3.41 5.37 7.09
CA ARG A 55 3.12 4.61 8.30
C ARG A 55 2.17 3.49 7.95
N ILE A 56 2.60 2.27 8.18
CA ILE A 56 1.87 1.07 7.75
C ILE A 56 1.38 0.31 8.96
N ASN A 57 0.09 0.08 8.99
CA ASN A 57 -0.55 -0.83 9.91
C ASN A 57 -0.80 -2.16 9.17
N PHE A 58 -0.05 -3.17 9.55
CA PHE A 58 -0.11 -4.50 8.95
C PHE A 58 -1.28 -5.34 9.47
N SER A 59 -1.92 -4.93 10.57
CA SER A 59 -3.00 -5.72 11.19
C SER A 59 -4.29 -5.69 10.38
N GLY A 60 -4.52 -4.63 9.59
CA GLY A 60 -5.79 -4.39 8.92
C GLY A 60 -6.92 -3.93 9.85
N GLU A 61 -6.60 -3.64 11.14
CA GLU A 61 -7.57 -3.17 12.12
C GLU A 61 -7.29 -1.71 12.49
N ASN A 62 -8.27 -1.03 13.08
CA ASN A 62 -8.01 0.27 13.72
C ASN A 62 -6.90 0.12 14.77
N LEU A 63 -5.95 1.07 14.79
CA LEU A 63 -4.75 0.98 15.64
C LEU A 63 -5.07 0.87 17.14
N GLU A 64 -6.05 1.61 17.63
CA GLU A 64 -6.44 1.57 19.06
C GLU A 64 -7.05 0.22 19.43
N ILE A 65 -7.88 -0.34 18.53
CA ILE A 65 -8.48 -1.67 18.69
C ILE A 65 -7.39 -2.74 18.66
N PHE A 66 -6.48 -2.67 17.69
CA PHE A 66 -5.35 -3.58 17.57
C PHE A 66 -4.46 -3.54 18.83
N GLU A 67 -4.08 -2.35 19.29
CA GLU A 67 -3.29 -2.19 20.51
C GLU A 67 -3.97 -2.84 21.73
N LYS A 68 -5.25 -2.56 21.93
CA LYS A 68 -6.04 -3.15 23.03
C LYS A 68 -6.08 -4.67 22.94
N ASN A 69 -6.35 -5.20 21.75
CA ASN A 69 -6.43 -6.64 21.50
C ASN A 69 -5.07 -7.32 21.74
N LEU A 70 -3.98 -6.74 21.24
CA LEU A 70 -2.64 -7.30 21.43
C LEU A 70 -2.23 -7.30 22.91
N ARG A 71 -2.48 -6.22 23.66
CA ARG A 71 -2.23 -6.16 25.10
C ARG A 71 -3.03 -7.22 25.87
N ASN A 72 -4.30 -7.40 25.56
CA ASN A 72 -5.14 -8.42 26.15
C ASN A 72 -4.63 -9.83 25.82
N THR A 73 -4.24 -10.07 24.57
CA THR A 73 -3.69 -11.35 24.12
C THR A 73 -2.40 -11.68 24.86
N ILE A 74 -1.48 -10.72 25.02
CA ILE A 74 -0.25 -10.89 25.79
C ILE A 74 -0.58 -11.24 27.26
N ASN A 75 -1.47 -10.51 27.91
CA ASN A 75 -1.84 -10.71 29.29
C ASN A 75 -2.49 -12.07 29.53
N ASN A 76 -3.37 -12.51 28.64
CA ASN A 76 -4.08 -13.79 28.75
C ASN A 76 -3.23 -15.02 28.43
N ASN A 77 -2.07 -14.82 27.79
CA ASN A 77 -1.19 -15.92 27.36
C ASN A 77 0.20 -15.87 28.00
N GLY A 78 0.30 -15.43 29.25
CA GLY A 78 1.58 -15.18 29.95
C GLY A 78 2.63 -16.27 29.81
N ASN A 79 2.25 -17.56 29.79
CA ASN A 79 3.14 -18.69 29.69
C ASN A 79 3.52 -19.11 28.26
N LYS A 80 2.84 -18.58 27.22
CA LYS A 80 3.16 -18.86 25.82
C LYS A 80 4.33 -18.01 25.34
N PHE A 81 5.06 -18.53 24.36
CA PHE A 81 6.04 -17.72 23.63
C PHE A 81 5.35 -16.63 22.81
N VAL A 82 5.94 -15.44 22.75
CA VAL A 82 5.37 -14.29 22.05
C VAL A 82 5.12 -14.61 20.58
N LYS A 83 6.00 -15.36 19.92
CA LYS A 83 5.82 -15.78 18.52
C LYS A 83 4.54 -16.58 18.25
N ASN A 84 3.94 -17.19 19.26
CA ASN A 84 2.81 -18.13 19.14
C ASN A 84 1.46 -17.50 19.51
N ILE A 85 1.40 -16.20 19.76
CA ILE A 85 0.14 -15.56 20.18
C ILE A 85 -0.57 -14.79 19.07
N PHE A 86 0.03 -14.72 17.89
CA PHE A 86 -0.52 -13.95 16.76
C PHE A 86 -1.50 -14.81 15.96
N ASP A 87 -2.79 -14.53 16.10
CA ASP A 87 -3.89 -15.17 15.37
C ASP A 87 -4.48 -14.17 14.35
N ASN A 88 -3.61 -13.57 13.54
CA ASN A 88 -4.00 -12.67 12.46
C ASN A 88 -3.46 -13.23 11.14
N PRO A 89 -4.29 -13.43 10.10
CA PRO A 89 -3.87 -14.03 8.82
C PRO A 89 -2.77 -13.22 8.11
N ASN A 90 -2.64 -11.94 8.44
CA ASN A 90 -1.55 -11.10 7.92
C ASN A 90 -0.20 -11.40 8.59
N PHE A 91 -0.17 -12.04 9.75
CA PHE A 91 1.04 -12.23 10.53
C PHE A 91 1.66 -13.60 10.29
N SER A 92 2.24 -13.79 9.10
CA SER A 92 2.99 -15.03 8.81
C SER A 92 4.15 -15.23 9.81
N GLU A 93 4.51 -16.49 10.07
CA GLU A 93 5.63 -16.83 10.97
C GLU A 93 6.92 -16.09 10.58
N ARG A 94 7.19 -15.99 9.27
CA ARG A 94 8.36 -15.29 8.74
C ARG A 94 8.33 -13.79 9.04
N PHE A 95 7.16 -13.16 8.96
CA PHE A 95 7.00 -11.76 9.29
C PHE A 95 7.20 -11.53 10.79
N ILE A 96 6.55 -12.32 11.64
CA ILE A 96 6.67 -12.21 13.08
C ILE A 96 8.13 -12.40 13.55
N LYS A 97 8.88 -13.34 12.98
CA LYS A 97 10.32 -13.48 13.31
C LYS A 97 11.13 -12.22 13.02
N VAL A 98 10.86 -11.55 11.90
CA VAL A 98 11.53 -10.28 11.56
C VAL A 98 11.14 -9.18 12.54
N ILE A 99 9.86 -9.03 12.85
CA ILE A 99 9.37 -8.03 13.81
C ILE A 99 9.92 -8.25 15.21
N LEU A 100 9.93 -9.50 15.71
CA LEU A 100 10.49 -9.81 17.02
C LEU A 100 11.98 -9.45 17.10
N LYS A 101 12.75 -9.77 16.05
CA LYS A 101 14.16 -9.41 15.96
C LYS A 101 14.36 -7.89 15.97
N GLU A 102 13.55 -7.14 15.23
CA GLU A 102 13.58 -5.67 15.20
C GLU A 102 13.24 -5.05 16.55
N CYS A 103 12.27 -5.65 17.27
CA CYS A 103 11.90 -5.24 18.62
C CYS A 103 12.87 -5.71 19.72
N GLU A 104 13.95 -6.40 19.37
CA GLU A 104 14.91 -7.00 20.33
C GLU A 104 14.22 -8.00 21.29
N ILE A 105 13.30 -8.80 20.74
CA ILE A 105 12.57 -9.85 21.46
C ILE A 105 13.03 -11.22 20.94
N SER A 106 13.56 -12.08 21.82
CA SER A 106 13.89 -13.45 21.44
C SER A 106 12.63 -14.25 21.11
N GLU A 107 12.71 -15.16 20.14
CA GLU A 107 11.62 -16.10 19.81
C GLU A 107 11.20 -16.99 20.99
N GLU A 108 12.08 -17.15 22.00
CA GLU A 108 11.83 -17.93 23.22
C GLU A 108 11.34 -17.06 24.40
N THR A 109 11.07 -15.77 24.15
CA THR A 109 10.52 -14.88 25.17
C THR A 109 9.07 -15.25 25.44
N LYS A 110 8.71 -15.49 26.70
CA LYS A 110 7.34 -15.67 27.14
C LYS A 110 6.62 -14.32 27.30
N CYS A 111 5.31 -14.31 27.10
CA CYS A 111 4.51 -13.09 27.19
C CYS A 111 4.64 -12.39 28.55
N ASN A 112 4.69 -13.15 29.66
CA ASN A 112 4.86 -12.58 31.00
C ASN A 112 6.25 -11.98 31.29
N SER A 113 7.22 -12.26 30.42
CA SER A 113 8.59 -11.73 30.52
C SER A 113 8.82 -10.48 29.69
N LEU A 114 7.80 -10.04 28.90
CA LEU A 114 7.89 -8.83 28.09
C LEU A 114 7.94 -7.58 28.96
N LYS A 115 8.89 -6.71 28.68
CA LYS A 115 8.96 -5.37 29.25
C LYS A 115 7.94 -4.44 28.59
N LYS A 116 7.46 -3.44 29.33
CA LYS A 116 6.50 -2.44 28.77
C LYS A 116 7.00 -1.80 27.48
N GLU A 117 8.29 -1.50 27.40
CA GLU A 117 8.91 -0.89 26.23
C GLU A 117 8.93 -1.85 25.03
N GLN A 118 9.16 -3.14 25.24
CA GLN A 118 9.08 -4.15 24.18
C GLN A 118 7.66 -4.30 23.63
N ILE A 119 6.66 -4.25 24.52
CA ILE A 119 5.24 -4.28 24.10
C ILE A 119 4.93 -3.03 23.23
N LYS A 120 5.39 -1.85 23.64
CA LYS A 120 5.21 -0.61 22.87
C LYS A 120 5.85 -0.71 21.49
N ARG A 121 7.13 -1.15 21.41
CA ARG A 121 7.84 -1.36 20.14
C ARG A 121 7.10 -2.38 19.24
N LEU A 122 6.56 -3.44 19.83
CA LEU A 122 5.81 -4.45 19.09
C LEU A 122 4.51 -3.89 18.48
N ILE A 123 3.78 -3.07 19.24
CA ILE A 123 2.59 -2.38 18.75
C ILE A 123 2.94 -1.42 17.60
N GLU A 124 3.98 -0.61 17.78
CA GLU A 124 4.48 0.29 16.72
C GLU A 124 4.91 -0.48 15.47
N ALA A 125 5.69 -1.54 15.63
CA ALA A 125 6.20 -2.32 14.51
C ALA A 125 5.10 -3.06 13.73
N LEU A 126 4.01 -3.46 14.37
CA LEU A 126 2.89 -4.17 13.74
C LEU A 126 1.78 -3.24 13.26
N GLY A 127 1.50 -2.16 14.00
CA GLY A 127 0.34 -1.30 13.78
C GLY A 127 0.66 0.11 13.28
N ASN A 128 1.93 0.53 13.25
CA ASN A 128 2.31 1.90 12.88
C ASN A 128 3.74 2.00 12.35
N HIS A 129 4.18 0.98 11.61
CA HIS A 129 5.56 0.88 11.13
C HIS A 129 5.90 1.99 10.15
N ALA A 130 6.94 2.76 10.44
CA ALA A 130 7.34 3.90 9.62
C ALA A 130 8.42 3.53 8.60
N TYR A 131 8.17 3.87 7.33
CA TYR A 131 9.14 3.82 6.25
C TYR A 131 9.34 5.22 5.67
N GLU A 132 10.56 5.52 5.27
CA GLU A 132 10.88 6.73 4.51
C GLU A 132 11.03 6.37 3.03
N VAL A 133 10.39 7.14 2.16
CA VAL A 133 10.43 6.93 0.71
C VAL A 133 11.74 7.43 0.15
N SER A 134 12.65 6.55 -0.18
CA SER A 134 13.93 6.91 -0.79
C SER A 134 13.78 7.30 -2.27
N LYS A 135 12.89 6.63 -3.00
CA LYS A 135 12.57 6.89 -4.41
C LYS A 135 11.29 6.16 -4.82
N LEU A 136 10.69 6.61 -5.91
CA LEU A 136 9.74 5.84 -6.70
C LEU A 136 10.48 5.11 -7.82
N GLU A 137 9.96 3.96 -8.25
CA GLU A 137 10.46 3.31 -9.46
C GLU A 137 10.06 4.14 -10.68
N GLY A 138 10.93 4.14 -11.70
CA GLY A 138 10.69 4.91 -12.92
C GLY A 138 9.84 4.16 -13.94
N PHE A 139 9.73 4.75 -15.14
CA PHE A 139 8.92 4.24 -16.27
C PHE A 139 9.18 2.77 -16.64
N ASN A 140 10.37 2.24 -16.37
CA ASN A 140 10.70 0.85 -16.68
C ASN A 140 9.90 -0.17 -15.83
N ILE A 141 9.28 0.26 -14.74
CA ILE A 141 8.52 -0.60 -13.80
C ILE A 141 7.08 -0.12 -13.63
N ALA A 142 6.80 1.14 -13.99
CA ALA A 142 5.46 1.70 -13.91
C ALA A 142 4.46 0.84 -14.71
N MET A 143 3.32 0.53 -14.12
CA MET A 143 2.25 -0.22 -14.78
C MET A 143 1.37 0.71 -15.63
N VAL A 144 1.28 1.98 -15.26
CA VAL A 144 0.48 3.02 -15.91
C VAL A 144 1.24 4.34 -15.80
N THR A 145 1.07 5.22 -16.78
CA THR A 145 1.62 6.57 -16.78
C THR A 145 0.53 7.57 -16.40
N ALA A 146 0.74 8.34 -15.33
CA ALA A 146 -0.12 9.46 -14.99
C ALA A 146 0.22 10.68 -15.87
N GLY A 147 -0.80 11.43 -16.28
CA GLY A 147 -0.70 12.55 -17.23
C GLY A 147 -1.00 12.13 -18.65
N GLY A 148 -1.30 13.08 -19.51
CA GLY A 148 -1.68 12.85 -20.90
C GLY A 148 -2.30 14.09 -21.53
N VAL A 149 -3.08 13.88 -22.60
CA VAL A 149 -3.84 14.95 -23.24
C VAL A 149 -5.01 15.33 -22.36
N ALA A 150 -5.11 16.62 -22.05
CA ALA A 150 -6.14 17.19 -21.19
C ALA A 150 -7.55 16.84 -21.71
N LEU A 151 -8.42 16.36 -20.83
CA LEU A 151 -9.74 15.85 -21.21
C LEU A 151 -10.66 16.94 -21.78
N GLU A 152 -10.47 18.19 -21.37
CA GLU A 152 -11.19 19.33 -21.94
C GLU A 152 -10.89 19.58 -23.41
N GLU A 153 -9.77 19.06 -23.94
CA GLU A 153 -9.39 19.18 -25.35
C GLU A 153 -10.00 18.07 -26.22
N ILE A 154 -10.68 17.12 -25.62
CA ILE A 154 -11.28 15.98 -26.31
C ILE A 154 -12.80 16.06 -26.29
N ASN A 155 -13.41 15.69 -27.40
CA ASN A 155 -14.85 15.49 -27.47
C ASN A 155 -15.20 14.14 -26.78
N LYS A 156 -15.85 14.19 -25.64
CA LYS A 156 -16.19 13.00 -24.84
C LYS A 156 -17.12 12.01 -25.54
N ASN A 157 -17.79 12.41 -26.60
CA ASN A 157 -18.74 11.54 -27.31
C ASN A 157 -18.13 10.87 -28.55
N THR A 158 -16.99 11.35 -29.03
CA THR A 158 -16.33 10.84 -30.24
C THR A 158 -14.85 10.54 -30.06
N MET A 159 -14.24 10.98 -28.97
CA MET A 159 -12.80 10.97 -28.74
C MET A 159 -12.00 11.82 -29.73
N GLU A 160 -12.64 12.64 -30.56
CA GLU A 160 -11.97 13.56 -31.47
C GLU A 160 -11.37 14.75 -30.72
N SER A 161 -10.20 15.19 -31.16
CA SER A 161 -9.56 16.40 -30.66
C SER A 161 -10.41 17.64 -31.06
N LYS A 162 -10.66 18.52 -30.08
CA LYS A 162 -11.31 19.80 -30.34
C LYS A 162 -10.43 20.83 -31.07
N LYS A 163 -9.11 20.56 -31.14
CA LYS A 163 -8.11 21.45 -31.75
C LYS A 163 -7.73 21.03 -33.16
N ILE A 164 -7.71 19.73 -33.42
CA ILE A 164 -7.24 19.17 -34.70
C ILE A 164 -8.35 18.26 -35.22
N LYS A 165 -8.93 18.66 -36.36
CA LYS A 165 -9.96 17.87 -37.01
C LYS A 165 -9.44 16.52 -37.47
N ASP A 166 -10.27 15.49 -37.40
CA ASP A 166 -9.98 14.11 -37.80
C ASP A 166 -8.84 13.45 -37.02
N LEU A 167 -8.45 14.01 -35.85
CA LEU A 167 -7.51 13.40 -34.89
C LEU A 167 -8.27 12.85 -33.70
N TYR A 168 -8.20 11.53 -33.51
CA TYR A 168 -8.80 10.82 -32.37
C TYR A 168 -7.73 10.41 -31.37
N ILE A 169 -7.96 10.65 -30.08
CA ILE A 169 -7.01 10.34 -29.00
C ILE A 169 -7.73 9.46 -27.98
N VAL A 170 -7.14 8.28 -27.71
CA VAL A 170 -7.79 7.23 -26.91
C VAL A 170 -6.80 6.56 -25.95
N GLY A 171 -7.33 5.82 -24.99
CA GLY A 171 -6.54 5.03 -24.06
C GLY A 171 -5.65 5.85 -23.15
N GLU A 172 -4.46 5.34 -22.86
CA GLU A 172 -3.52 5.92 -21.91
C GLU A 172 -2.88 7.25 -22.39
N LEU A 173 -3.12 7.66 -23.65
CA LEU A 173 -2.73 9.00 -24.12
C LEU A 173 -3.62 10.10 -23.51
N LEU A 174 -4.81 9.77 -23.03
CA LEU A 174 -5.67 10.68 -22.29
C LEU A 174 -5.13 10.87 -20.87
N ASP A 175 -5.34 12.05 -20.28
CA ASP A 175 -5.02 12.30 -18.88
C ASP A 175 -6.03 11.60 -17.96
N ILE A 176 -6.01 10.26 -18.01
CA ILE A 176 -6.83 9.35 -17.20
C ILE A 176 -5.93 8.20 -16.73
N ASP A 177 -5.84 8.02 -15.44
CA ASP A 177 -5.23 6.86 -14.82
C ASP A 177 -6.15 6.30 -13.72
N GLY A 178 -6.57 5.06 -13.89
CA GLY A 178 -7.41 4.33 -12.93
C GLY A 178 -6.58 3.46 -11.99
N ASP A 179 -7.22 3.04 -10.90
CA ASP A 179 -6.62 2.10 -9.94
C ASP A 179 -6.35 0.73 -10.56
N THR A 180 -5.59 -0.11 -9.88
CA THR A 180 -5.37 -1.51 -10.26
C THR A 180 -6.70 -2.28 -10.30
N GLY A 181 -6.80 -3.32 -11.15
CA GLY A 181 -8.04 -4.10 -11.29
C GLY A 181 -8.62 -4.11 -12.71
N GLY A 182 -7.84 -3.67 -13.73
CA GLY A 182 -8.23 -3.72 -15.13
C GLY A 182 -8.90 -2.44 -15.67
N TYR A 183 -9.10 -1.42 -14.84
CA TYR A 183 -9.78 -0.17 -15.23
C TYR A 183 -9.07 0.55 -16.37
N ASN A 184 -7.74 0.57 -16.39
CA ASN A 184 -6.97 1.22 -17.45
C ASN A 184 -7.14 0.51 -18.80
N ILE A 185 -7.14 -0.83 -18.80
CA ILE A 185 -7.40 -1.65 -20.01
C ILE A 185 -8.83 -1.43 -20.49
N GLN A 186 -9.81 -1.43 -19.57
CA GLN A 186 -11.21 -1.18 -19.90
C GLN A 186 -11.41 0.23 -20.47
N GLY A 187 -10.77 1.25 -19.88
CA GLY A 187 -10.79 2.63 -20.36
C GLY A 187 -10.21 2.75 -21.76
N ALA A 188 -9.06 2.10 -22.01
CA ALA A 188 -8.44 2.09 -23.33
C ALA A 188 -9.33 1.42 -24.39
N TYR A 189 -9.93 0.27 -24.06
CA TYR A 189 -10.87 -0.41 -24.96
C TYR A 189 -12.11 0.43 -25.24
N SER A 190 -12.75 0.99 -24.22
CA SER A 190 -13.99 1.75 -24.34
C SER A 190 -13.79 3.02 -25.16
N THR A 191 -12.70 3.75 -24.92
CA THR A 191 -12.38 4.98 -25.69
C THR A 191 -12.00 4.66 -27.14
N GLY A 192 -11.30 3.54 -27.37
CA GLY A 192 -10.98 3.06 -28.72
C GLY A 192 -12.23 2.66 -29.51
N ALA A 193 -13.17 1.93 -28.88
CA ALA A 193 -14.43 1.56 -29.50
C ALA A 193 -15.28 2.81 -29.87
N LEU A 194 -15.37 3.77 -28.94
CA LEU A 194 -16.12 5.01 -29.14
C LEU A 194 -15.54 5.83 -30.30
N ALA A 195 -14.21 5.92 -30.43
CA ALA A 195 -13.57 6.57 -31.57
C ALA A 195 -13.91 5.86 -32.89
N ALA A 196 -13.83 4.52 -32.92
CA ALA A 196 -14.11 3.74 -34.12
C ALA A 196 -15.57 3.85 -34.58
N GLU A 197 -16.54 3.99 -33.67
CA GLU A 197 -17.95 4.20 -34.00
C GLU A 197 -18.24 5.63 -34.51
N SER A 198 -17.28 6.54 -34.34
CA SER A 198 -17.44 7.97 -34.66
C SER A 198 -16.79 8.38 -35.97
N ILE A 199 -16.02 7.48 -36.60
CA ILE A 199 -15.36 7.66 -37.91
C ILE A 199 -16.27 7.16 -39.01
#